data_fa3a7fa930594012bdbb246787d6cdac
#
_entry.id   fa3a7fa930594012bdbb246787d6cdac
#
_cell.length_a   1.000
_cell.length_b   1.000
_cell.length_c   1.000
_cell.angle_alpha   90.00
_cell.angle_beta   90.00
_cell.angle_gamma   90.00
#
_symmetry.space_group_name_H-M   'P 1'
#
loop_
_entity.id
_entity.type
_entity.pdbx_description
1 polymer ?
#
loop_
_entity_poly.entity_id
_entity_poly.type
_entity_poly.pdbx_seq_one_letter_code
_entity_poly.pdbx_strand_id
1 'polypeptide(L)'
;MQKMSYQMINSLEIDIMPNVVEESKKYIELLKKDNNVFLQYLRDNENFSNDYKVLVALCEQNMDFCRSEYFRDRKKSIINTYINNFRFGKVIQNADNLVFVGSPYAMLLYSVGEDVSNDITFKQEYDAIQCFTTRFEDNELLACFRSPHNSKNNVAHLHNVYSEEFFKYFDFGKQIIALNVQHTDIQDRLNGCDFDSDSGYITNQKDIVACARRCYLNFPTIVNNIPKDKNKYDNNLLNYANVDNKLSHAQSAIGASSNLAQFAQTYMYNFKNQKYIDYVCILSVLAQCAIDNAKRTFDVDLVGEIERIKNDMNLDKNGYPLFWKQVKDKKCKIGDKRFDVQKINKELKCPMNYLMELKFENFRSSESTLPMEYFFNKFELKEDRRKSRRVEELIEQYSLDLYNNIVSEDAEYGDFGYSNSDYNMLECNFESLIEDIKGVYISKDYIGLMSWLIDRAFLITCGLKRNKNLVLSNVNKNKSLLLKVLYDINSKNLLKIFSKNIYKE
;
A
#
# COMPACT_ATOMS: atom_id res chain seq x y z
N MET A 1 6.80 -6.75 10.70
CA MET A 1 5.44 -6.17 10.92
C MET A 1 4.84 -5.77 9.59
N GLN A 2 3.56 -6.10 9.34
CA GLN A 2 2.86 -5.82 8.10
C GLN A 2 1.64 -4.93 8.32
N LYS A 3 1.17 -4.31 7.22
CA LYS A 3 0.03 -3.40 7.23
C LYS A 3 -1.21 -4.11 6.67
N MET A 4 -2.33 -3.98 7.35
CA MET A 4 -3.63 -4.43 6.85
C MET A 4 -4.08 -3.63 5.61
N SER A 5 -5.12 -4.10 4.93
CA SER A 5 -5.85 -3.33 3.92
C SER A 5 -7.18 -2.83 4.49
N TYR A 6 -7.79 -1.83 3.81
CA TYR A 6 -9.10 -1.30 4.23
C TYR A 6 -10.21 -2.37 4.19
N GLN A 7 -10.13 -3.32 3.26
CA GLN A 7 -11.09 -4.41 3.15
C GLN A 7 -11.01 -5.34 4.37
N MET A 8 -9.79 -5.71 4.79
CA MET A 8 -9.58 -6.55 5.97
C MET A 8 -10.08 -5.85 7.25
N ILE A 9 -9.76 -4.57 7.40
CA ILE A 9 -10.20 -3.79 8.57
C ILE A 9 -11.72 -3.65 8.60
N ASN A 10 -12.36 -3.41 7.45
CA ASN A 10 -13.81 -3.25 7.41
C ASN A 10 -14.58 -4.54 7.76
N SER A 11 -13.91 -5.68 7.73
CA SER A 11 -14.45 -6.98 8.16
C SER A 11 -14.27 -7.26 9.66
N LEU A 12 -13.57 -6.40 10.39
CA LEU A 12 -13.46 -6.50 11.84
C LEU A 12 -14.74 -6.00 12.54
N GLU A 13 -14.72 -6.00 13.85
CA GLU A 13 -15.77 -5.43 14.70
C GLU A 13 -15.36 -4.03 15.17
N ILE A 14 -16.32 -3.12 15.30
CA ILE A 14 -16.01 -1.71 15.63
C ILE A 14 -15.44 -1.58 17.05
N ASP A 15 -15.93 -2.39 17.97
CA ASP A 15 -15.56 -2.37 19.39
C ASP A 15 -14.12 -2.77 19.67
N ILE A 16 -13.51 -3.61 18.81
CA ILE A 16 -12.10 -3.97 18.94
C ILE A 16 -11.13 -2.94 18.33
N MET A 17 -11.63 -2.00 17.55
CA MET A 17 -10.80 -1.05 16.80
C MET A 17 -9.85 -0.22 17.69
N PRO A 18 -10.23 0.22 18.92
CA PRO A 18 -9.31 0.91 19.81
C PRO A 18 -7.99 0.15 20.04
N ASN A 19 -8.07 -1.17 20.28
CA ASN A 19 -6.91 -2.03 20.52
C ASN A 19 -6.14 -2.31 19.21
N VAL A 20 -6.86 -2.56 18.13
CA VAL A 20 -6.26 -2.83 16.80
C VAL A 20 -5.38 -1.68 16.33
N VAL A 21 -5.74 -0.43 16.62
CA VAL A 21 -5.01 0.75 16.15
C VAL A 21 -3.95 1.27 17.13
N GLU A 22 -3.88 0.72 18.33
CA GLU A 22 -3.07 1.27 19.42
C GLU A 22 -1.59 1.36 19.06
N GLU A 23 -1.01 0.30 18.52
CA GLU A 23 0.41 0.27 18.13
C GLU A 23 0.71 1.29 17.02
N SER A 24 -0.18 1.40 16.02
CA SER A 24 -0.03 2.40 14.96
C SER A 24 -0.11 3.83 15.50
N LYS A 25 -0.98 4.10 16.47
CA LYS A 25 -1.08 5.42 17.14
C LYS A 25 0.19 5.73 17.93
N LYS A 26 0.69 4.78 18.73
CA LYS A 26 1.95 4.93 19.46
C LYS A 26 3.11 5.24 18.50
N TYR A 27 3.19 4.51 17.40
CA TYR A 27 4.24 4.71 16.41
C TYR A 27 4.15 6.08 15.73
N ILE A 28 2.96 6.57 15.39
CA ILE A 28 2.76 7.92 14.85
C ILE A 28 3.25 8.99 15.85
N GLU A 29 2.97 8.83 17.14
CA GLU A 29 3.43 9.77 18.15
C GLU A 29 4.96 9.71 18.35
N LEU A 30 5.58 8.53 18.25
CA LEU A 30 7.04 8.39 18.26
C LEU A 30 7.68 9.08 17.06
N LEU A 31 7.14 8.88 15.85
CA LEU A 31 7.62 9.56 14.64
C LEU A 31 7.59 11.10 14.77
N LYS A 32 6.59 11.64 15.49
CA LYS A 32 6.51 13.08 15.75
C LYS A 32 7.56 13.56 16.74
N LYS A 33 7.74 12.85 17.85
CA LYS A 33 8.49 13.30 19.03
C LYS A 33 9.98 12.98 18.94
N ASP A 34 10.35 11.83 18.36
CA ASP A 34 11.71 11.33 18.34
C ASP A 34 12.32 11.40 16.94
N ASN A 35 13.40 12.19 16.78
CA ASN A 35 14.08 12.30 15.50
C ASN A 35 14.84 11.01 15.14
N ASN A 36 15.35 10.25 16.12
CA ASN A 36 16.06 9.00 15.83
C ASN A 36 15.08 7.94 15.26
N VAL A 37 13.89 7.83 15.88
CA VAL A 37 12.83 6.95 15.35
C VAL A 37 12.39 7.40 13.96
N PHE A 38 12.29 8.70 13.73
CA PHE A 38 11.94 9.22 12.41
C PHE A 38 13.03 8.94 11.37
N LEU A 39 14.30 9.14 11.71
CA LEU A 39 15.44 8.83 10.82
C LEU A 39 15.51 7.31 10.53
N GLN A 40 15.23 6.46 11.52
CA GLN A 40 15.14 5.03 11.28
C GLN A 40 14.00 4.68 10.32
N TYR A 41 12.82 5.31 10.49
CA TYR A 41 11.73 5.17 9.54
C TYR A 41 12.15 5.56 8.11
N LEU A 42 12.92 6.63 7.94
CA LEU A 42 13.43 7.03 6.62
C LEU A 42 14.35 5.97 6.03
N ARG A 43 15.27 5.38 6.83
CA ARG A 43 16.18 4.30 6.37
C ARG A 43 15.40 3.06 5.94
N ASP A 44 14.41 2.66 6.74
CA ASP A 44 13.61 1.45 6.48
C ASP A 44 12.67 1.59 5.27
N ASN A 45 12.36 2.83 4.86
CA ASN A 45 11.47 3.14 3.74
C ASN A 45 12.17 3.90 2.60
N GLU A 46 13.50 3.87 2.57
CA GLU A 46 14.29 4.41 1.46
C GLU A 46 13.98 3.63 0.18
N ASN A 47 13.70 4.37 -0.88
CA ASN A 47 13.56 3.83 -2.22
C ASN A 47 13.97 4.86 -3.26
N PHE A 48 14.06 4.42 -4.49
CA PHE A 48 14.45 5.25 -5.63
C PHE A 48 13.58 6.52 -5.79
N SER A 49 12.27 6.46 -5.50
CA SER A 49 11.35 7.58 -5.75
C SER A 49 11.33 8.66 -4.67
N ASN A 50 12.05 8.50 -3.55
CA ASN A 50 12.02 9.44 -2.43
C ASN A 50 13.40 10.05 -2.10
N ASP A 51 13.40 11.09 -1.26
CA ASP A 51 14.60 11.82 -0.81
C ASP A 51 15.11 11.37 0.58
N TYR A 52 14.67 10.20 1.05
CA TYR A 52 14.91 9.79 2.44
C TYR A 52 16.39 9.59 2.74
N LYS A 53 17.14 8.99 1.83
CA LYS A 53 18.59 8.82 1.93
C LYS A 53 19.32 10.15 2.15
N VAL A 54 18.90 11.16 1.41
CA VAL A 54 19.51 12.50 1.50
C VAL A 54 19.22 13.16 2.85
N LEU A 55 17.95 13.07 3.32
CA LEU A 55 17.59 13.59 4.64
C LEU A 55 18.36 12.93 5.77
N VAL A 56 18.53 11.61 5.71
CA VAL A 56 19.32 10.85 6.68
C VAL A 56 20.78 11.31 6.64
N ALA A 57 21.41 11.36 5.46
CA ALA A 57 22.80 11.74 5.31
C ALA A 57 23.08 13.17 5.79
N LEU A 58 22.16 14.12 5.54
CA LEU A 58 22.28 15.50 6.03
C LEU A 58 22.19 15.58 7.56
N CYS A 59 21.30 14.81 8.18
CA CYS A 59 21.20 14.76 9.64
C CYS A 59 22.38 14.03 10.29
N GLU A 60 22.94 13.00 9.66
CA GLU A 60 24.16 12.32 10.12
C GLU A 60 25.39 13.23 10.04
N GLN A 61 25.47 14.05 8.98
CA GLN A 61 26.53 15.06 8.84
C GLN A 61 26.42 16.16 9.91
N ASN A 62 25.21 16.61 10.22
CA ASN A 62 24.94 17.63 11.22
C ASN A 62 23.54 17.41 11.83
N MET A 63 23.49 16.91 13.07
CA MET A 63 22.21 16.59 13.73
C MET A 63 21.32 17.83 13.94
N ASP A 64 21.90 19.03 14.07
CA ASP A 64 21.13 20.27 14.12
C ASP A 64 20.32 20.54 12.85
N PHE A 65 20.64 19.87 11.73
CA PHE A 65 19.85 19.95 10.50
C PHE A 65 18.38 19.54 10.73
N CYS A 66 18.12 18.70 11.71
CA CYS A 66 16.74 18.36 12.15
C CYS A 66 15.95 19.59 12.62
N ARG A 67 16.62 20.71 12.97
CA ARG A 67 16.00 21.98 13.36
C ARG A 67 15.76 22.91 12.17
N SER A 68 16.25 22.58 10.96
CA SER A 68 16.05 23.41 9.78
C SER A 68 14.57 23.47 9.37
N GLU A 69 14.13 24.61 8.83
CA GLU A 69 12.79 24.77 8.26
C GLU A 69 12.47 23.67 7.26
N TYR A 70 13.43 23.35 6.39
CA TYR A 70 13.25 22.33 5.36
C TYR A 70 12.99 20.94 5.95
N PHE A 71 13.84 20.47 6.88
CA PHE A 71 13.66 19.16 7.49
C PHE A 71 12.32 19.07 8.22
N ARG A 72 11.92 20.11 8.93
CA ARG A 72 10.64 20.14 9.66
C ARG A 72 9.42 20.11 8.74
N ASP A 73 9.48 20.85 7.64
CA ASP A 73 8.42 20.81 6.63
C ASP A 73 8.33 19.42 5.97
N ARG A 74 9.48 18.81 5.66
CA ARG A 74 9.53 17.44 5.14
C ARG A 74 9.03 16.44 6.15
N LYS A 75 9.48 16.48 7.40
CA LYS A 75 9.01 15.62 8.49
C LYS A 75 7.49 15.71 8.64
N LYS A 76 6.95 16.93 8.67
CA LYS A 76 5.51 17.17 8.74
C LYS A 76 4.76 16.56 7.54
N SER A 77 5.27 16.75 6.33
CA SER A 77 4.69 16.20 5.11
C SER A 77 4.68 14.67 5.13
N ILE A 78 5.81 14.05 5.48
CA ILE A 78 5.98 12.60 5.56
C ILE A 78 5.06 11.99 6.61
N ILE A 79 4.98 12.59 7.80
CA ILE A 79 4.07 12.15 8.87
C ILE A 79 2.60 12.29 8.45
N ASN A 80 2.22 13.37 7.76
CA ASN A 80 0.87 13.54 7.25
C ASN A 80 0.54 12.47 6.19
N THR A 81 1.48 12.13 5.31
CA THR A 81 1.32 11.02 4.36
C THR A 81 1.16 9.69 5.09
N TYR A 82 1.95 9.45 6.15
CA TYR A 82 1.81 8.26 6.99
C TYR A 82 0.42 8.18 7.65
N ILE A 83 -0.07 9.28 8.22
CA ILE A 83 -1.41 9.36 8.83
C ILE A 83 -2.50 9.14 7.77
N ASN A 84 -2.35 9.68 6.57
CA ASN A 84 -3.29 9.44 5.48
C ASN A 84 -3.30 7.96 5.04
N ASN A 85 -2.14 7.32 4.96
CA ASN A 85 -2.03 5.89 4.71
C ASN A 85 -2.66 5.06 5.84
N PHE A 86 -2.47 5.45 7.10
CA PHE A 86 -3.16 4.84 8.23
C PHE A 86 -4.69 4.95 8.08
N ARG A 87 -5.22 6.12 7.74
CA ARG A 87 -6.66 6.32 7.48
C ARG A 87 -7.16 5.54 6.28
N PHE A 88 -6.31 5.26 5.31
CA PHE A 88 -6.60 4.37 4.18
C PHE A 88 -6.62 2.88 4.58
N GLY A 89 -6.39 2.56 5.85
CA GLY A 89 -6.41 1.20 6.38
C GLY A 89 -5.04 0.53 6.49
N LYS A 90 -3.94 1.27 6.31
CA LYS A 90 -2.59 0.72 6.49
C LYS A 90 -2.21 0.68 7.98
N VAL A 91 -2.94 -0.13 8.76
CA VAL A 91 -2.73 -0.33 10.19
C VAL A 91 -1.67 -1.39 10.41
N ILE A 92 -0.63 -1.08 11.19
CA ILE A 92 0.48 -1.99 11.49
C ILE A 92 0.08 -3.01 12.54
N GLN A 93 0.41 -4.29 12.29
CA GLN A 93 0.27 -5.39 13.24
C GLN A 93 1.52 -6.26 13.28
N ASN A 94 1.66 -7.10 14.30
CA ASN A 94 2.56 -8.25 14.23
C ASN A 94 1.96 -9.27 13.27
N ALA A 95 2.36 -9.15 12.02
CA ALA A 95 1.80 -9.90 10.91
C ALA A 95 2.83 -10.10 9.81
N ASP A 96 2.54 -11.02 8.91
CA ASP A 96 3.30 -11.20 7.69
C ASP A 96 2.39 -11.69 6.55
N ASN A 97 2.86 -11.53 5.31
CA ASN A 97 2.23 -12.15 4.15
C ASN A 97 2.94 -13.47 3.88
N LEU A 98 2.21 -14.58 4.08
CA LEU A 98 2.78 -15.91 3.92
C LEU A 98 2.19 -16.59 2.69
N VAL A 99 3.05 -17.25 1.91
CA VAL A 99 2.65 -18.04 0.74
C VAL A 99 2.01 -19.35 1.20
N PHE A 100 0.87 -19.68 0.62
CA PHE A 100 0.12 -20.87 0.96
C PHE A 100 0.67 -22.12 0.26
N VAL A 101 0.76 -23.21 1.03
CA VAL A 101 0.87 -24.56 0.51
C VAL A 101 -0.21 -25.44 1.16
N GLY A 102 -0.65 -26.48 0.46
CA GLY A 102 -1.62 -27.45 1.00
C GLY A 102 -1.01 -28.34 2.08
N SER A 103 -1.59 -29.52 2.32
CA SER A 103 -1.02 -30.50 3.25
C SER A 103 0.21 -31.18 2.60
N PRO A 104 1.45 -30.72 2.88
CA PRO A 104 2.61 -31.18 2.12
C PRO A 104 2.99 -32.62 2.47
N TYR A 105 2.73 -33.07 3.69
CA TYR A 105 2.96 -34.46 4.08
C TYR A 105 1.98 -35.41 3.40
N ALA A 106 0.70 -35.02 3.25
CA ALA A 106 -0.27 -35.79 2.45
C ALA A 106 0.17 -35.90 0.98
N MET A 107 0.73 -34.86 0.39
CA MET A 107 1.31 -34.90 -0.95
C MET A 107 2.50 -35.85 -1.04
N LEU A 108 3.36 -35.89 -0.01
CA LEU A 108 4.47 -36.81 0.07
C LEU A 108 3.99 -38.28 0.15
N LEU A 109 3.00 -38.57 1.00
CA LEU A 109 2.37 -39.89 1.08
C LEU A 109 1.83 -40.33 -0.27
N TYR A 110 1.05 -39.47 -0.92
CA TYR A 110 0.51 -39.74 -2.25
C TYR A 110 1.60 -40.04 -3.28
N SER A 111 2.71 -39.30 -3.24
CA SER A 111 3.84 -39.47 -4.20
C SER A 111 4.53 -40.81 -4.09
N VAL A 112 4.49 -41.44 -2.92
CA VAL A 112 5.08 -42.80 -2.68
C VAL A 112 4.02 -43.92 -2.72
N GLY A 113 2.79 -43.60 -3.08
CA GLY A 113 1.69 -44.55 -3.23
C GLY A 113 0.98 -44.93 -1.93
N GLU A 114 1.21 -44.16 -0.85
CA GLU A 114 0.52 -44.33 0.42
C GLU A 114 -0.83 -43.62 0.43
N ASP A 115 -1.71 -44.06 1.31
CA ASP A 115 -3.02 -43.41 1.49
C ASP A 115 -2.86 -42.05 2.23
N VAL A 116 -3.36 -40.99 1.63
CA VAL A 116 -3.33 -39.62 2.21
C VAL A 116 -4.07 -39.52 3.54
N SER A 117 -5.02 -40.46 3.83
CA SER A 117 -5.68 -40.54 5.14
C SER A 117 -4.72 -40.90 6.28
N ASN A 118 -3.51 -41.39 5.97
CA ASN A 118 -2.43 -41.64 6.93
C ASN A 118 -1.64 -40.38 7.31
N ASP A 119 -2.05 -39.20 6.82
CA ASP A 119 -1.43 -37.93 7.24
C ASP A 119 -1.70 -37.69 8.73
N ILE A 120 -0.60 -37.64 9.49
CA ILE A 120 -0.59 -37.44 10.93
C ILE A 120 -0.28 -36.00 11.34
N THR A 121 0.07 -35.14 10.35
CA THR A 121 0.55 -33.77 10.60
C THR A 121 -0.56 -32.82 11.00
N PHE A 122 -1.74 -33.00 10.43
CA PHE A 122 -2.89 -32.15 10.70
C PHE A 122 -4.08 -32.98 11.22
N LYS A 123 -4.86 -32.35 12.09
CA LYS A 123 -6.13 -32.87 12.62
C LYS A 123 -7.26 -31.90 12.33
N GLN A 124 -8.47 -32.42 12.30
CA GLN A 124 -9.65 -31.58 12.18
C GLN A 124 -10.01 -30.97 13.54
N GLU A 125 -10.31 -29.69 13.56
CA GLU A 125 -10.78 -28.95 14.74
C GLU A 125 -12.14 -28.30 14.44
N TYR A 126 -12.90 -28.04 15.49
CA TYR A 126 -14.25 -27.47 15.34
C TYR A 126 -14.22 -25.96 15.06
N ASP A 127 -13.33 -25.22 15.71
CA ASP A 127 -13.34 -23.77 15.72
C ASP A 127 -12.09 -23.12 15.08
N ALA A 128 -11.20 -23.95 14.53
CA ALA A 128 -9.99 -23.50 13.82
C ALA A 128 -9.63 -24.50 12.72
N ILE A 129 -8.80 -24.05 11.80
CA ILE A 129 -8.13 -24.90 10.81
C ILE A 129 -6.65 -24.97 11.19
N GLN A 130 -6.13 -26.19 11.35
CA GLN A 130 -4.71 -26.37 11.66
C GLN A 130 -3.84 -25.89 10.50
N CYS A 131 -2.73 -25.27 10.86
CA CYS A 131 -1.70 -24.82 9.93
C CYS A 131 -0.31 -25.05 10.53
N PHE A 132 0.72 -24.92 9.72
CA PHE A 132 2.11 -24.94 10.18
C PHE A 132 2.91 -23.82 9.53
N THR A 133 3.56 -23.01 10.36
CA THR A 133 4.55 -22.03 9.90
C THR A 133 5.59 -21.77 11.00
N THR A 134 6.83 -21.52 10.60
CA THR A 134 7.90 -21.13 11.52
C THR A 134 7.94 -19.63 11.82
N ARG A 135 7.00 -18.86 11.26
CA ARG A 135 6.89 -17.41 11.49
C ARG A 135 6.26 -17.05 12.84
N PHE A 136 5.42 -17.90 13.36
CA PHE A 136 4.72 -17.76 14.64
C PHE A 136 5.05 -18.94 15.55
N GLU A 137 4.79 -18.79 16.84
CA GLU A 137 5.09 -19.84 17.83
C GLU A 137 4.13 -21.03 17.69
N ASP A 138 4.55 -22.17 18.24
CA ASP A 138 3.69 -23.36 18.34
C ASP A 138 2.48 -23.07 19.24
N ASN A 139 1.35 -23.70 18.92
CA ASN A 139 0.05 -23.52 19.59
C ASN A 139 -0.52 -22.08 19.52
N GLU A 140 0.03 -21.19 18.71
CA GLU A 140 -0.58 -19.87 18.51
C GLU A 140 -1.83 -19.96 17.64
N LEU A 141 -2.86 -19.21 18.05
CA LEU A 141 -4.04 -18.97 17.23
C LEU A 141 -3.81 -17.75 16.35
N LEU A 142 -4.18 -17.87 15.08
CA LEU A 142 -3.90 -16.87 14.05
C LEU A 142 -5.18 -16.47 13.31
N ALA A 143 -5.18 -15.24 12.82
CA ALA A 143 -6.19 -14.78 11.87
C ALA A 143 -5.57 -14.69 10.48
N CYS A 144 -6.28 -15.17 9.46
CA CYS A 144 -5.84 -15.18 8.08
C CYS A 144 -6.84 -14.44 7.19
N PHE A 145 -6.29 -13.60 6.30
CA PHE A 145 -7.02 -12.84 5.28
C PHE A 145 -6.30 -12.97 3.95
N ARG A 146 -7.03 -13.26 2.88
CA ARG A 146 -6.49 -13.25 1.51
C ARG A 146 -7.08 -12.11 0.71
N SER A 147 -6.30 -11.48 -0.14
CA SER A 147 -6.79 -10.46 -1.10
C SER A 147 -7.16 -11.10 -2.45
N PRO A 148 -8.26 -10.66 -3.08
CA PRO A 148 -9.22 -9.67 -2.60
C PRO A 148 -10.07 -10.18 -1.44
N HIS A 149 -10.23 -9.35 -0.40
CA HIS A 149 -10.99 -9.70 0.79
C HIS A 149 -12.37 -9.03 0.73
N ASN A 150 -13.43 -9.80 0.72
CA ASN A 150 -14.77 -9.29 0.48
C ASN A 150 -15.58 -9.08 1.77
N SER A 151 -15.49 -10.02 2.72
CA SER A 151 -16.37 -10.00 3.88
C SER A 151 -15.87 -10.85 5.04
N LYS A 152 -16.63 -10.84 6.14
CA LYS A 152 -16.43 -11.73 7.30
C LYS A 152 -16.43 -13.22 6.97
N ASN A 153 -17.11 -13.61 5.89
CA ASN A 153 -17.15 -15.00 5.42
C ASN A 153 -15.76 -15.48 4.91
N ASN A 154 -14.89 -14.53 4.54
CA ASN A 154 -13.55 -14.81 4.03
C ASN A 154 -12.45 -14.67 5.10
N VAL A 155 -12.80 -14.60 6.37
CA VAL A 155 -11.85 -14.61 7.48
C VAL A 155 -11.65 -16.03 7.95
N ALA A 156 -10.41 -16.52 7.93
CA ALA A 156 -10.07 -17.82 8.49
C ALA A 156 -9.46 -17.68 9.89
N HIS A 157 -9.81 -18.60 10.77
CA HIS A 157 -9.22 -18.77 12.09
C HIS A 157 -8.33 -20.00 12.05
N LEU A 158 -7.05 -19.81 12.29
CA LEU A 158 -6.02 -20.84 12.17
C LEU A 158 -5.43 -21.19 13.53
N HIS A 159 -4.98 -22.43 13.67
CA HIS A 159 -4.22 -22.93 14.80
C HIS A 159 -2.86 -23.43 14.29
N ASN A 160 -1.79 -22.76 14.69
CA ASN A 160 -0.42 -23.16 14.33
C ASN A 160 0.01 -24.35 15.15
N VAL A 161 0.26 -25.49 14.54
CA VAL A 161 0.58 -26.73 15.24
C VAL A 161 1.96 -27.23 14.87
N TYR A 162 2.67 -27.73 15.87
CA TYR A 162 3.95 -28.39 15.66
C TYR A 162 3.76 -29.79 15.05
N SER A 163 4.63 -30.16 14.10
CA SER A 163 4.79 -31.52 13.63
C SER A 163 6.27 -31.80 13.35
N GLU A 164 6.78 -32.91 13.87
CA GLU A 164 8.14 -33.37 13.63
C GLU A 164 8.39 -33.68 12.15
N GLU A 165 7.38 -34.18 11.45
CA GLU A 165 7.42 -34.51 10.02
C GLU A 165 7.71 -33.29 9.15
N PHE A 166 7.19 -32.11 9.52
CA PHE A 166 7.48 -30.88 8.78
C PHE A 166 8.97 -30.51 8.87
N PHE A 167 9.60 -30.65 10.01
CA PHE A 167 11.02 -30.38 10.16
C PHE A 167 11.89 -31.47 9.55
N LYS A 168 11.41 -32.72 9.53
CA LYS A 168 12.16 -33.88 9.01
C LYS A 168 12.18 -33.89 7.49
N TYR A 169 11.10 -33.55 6.83
CA TYR A 169 10.91 -33.70 5.38
C TYR A 169 10.89 -32.39 4.60
N PHE A 170 10.67 -31.25 5.27
CA PHE A 170 10.51 -29.96 4.62
C PHE A 170 11.34 -28.89 5.34
N ASP A 171 12.00 -28.03 4.56
CA ASP A 171 12.73 -26.85 5.06
C ASP A 171 11.93 -25.59 4.73
N PHE A 172 10.85 -25.36 5.46
CA PHE A 172 10.02 -24.17 5.28
C PHE A 172 10.64 -22.94 5.91
N GLY A 173 10.94 -21.93 5.09
CA GLY A 173 11.28 -20.60 5.59
C GLY A 173 10.09 -19.89 6.23
N LYS A 174 10.37 -18.73 6.86
CA LYS A 174 9.35 -17.92 7.55
C LYS A 174 8.30 -17.31 6.63
N GLN A 175 8.40 -17.45 5.32
CA GLN A 175 7.49 -16.88 4.32
C GLN A 175 6.40 -17.88 3.88
N ILE A 176 6.44 -19.11 4.37
CA ILE A 176 5.52 -20.19 3.97
C ILE A 176 4.61 -20.56 5.13
N ILE A 177 3.36 -20.86 4.82
CA ILE A 177 2.38 -21.47 5.71
C ILE A 177 1.73 -22.67 5.03
N ALA A 178 1.83 -23.84 5.66
CA ALA A 178 1.10 -25.02 5.26
C ALA A 178 -0.30 -25.01 5.89
N LEU A 179 -1.31 -25.25 5.10
CA LEU A 179 -2.72 -25.25 5.53
C LEU A 179 -3.29 -26.65 5.48
N ASN A 180 -4.05 -27.02 6.50
CA ASN A 180 -4.83 -28.26 6.44
C ASN A 180 -5.93 -28.13 5.42
N VAL A 181 -5.79 -28.84 4.29
CA VAL A 181 -6.81 -28.88 3.22
C VAL A 181 -7.63 -30.16 3.25
N GLN A 182 -7.30 -31.10 4.13
CA GLN A 182 -8.04 -32.34 4.26
C GLN A 182 -9.29 -32.11 5.11
N HIS A 183 -10.46 -32.38 4.53
CA HIS A 183 -11.76 -32.23 5.18
C HIS A 183 -12.02 -30.82 5.75
N THR A 184 -11.43 -29.79 5.13
CA THR A 184 -11.64 -28.37 5.48
C THR A 184 -12.10 -27.59 4.26
N ASP A 185 -12.69 -26.42 4.51
CA ASP A 185 -13.19 -25.49 3.49
C ASP A 185 -12.26 -24.29 3.27
N ILE A 186 -10.98 -24.42 3.67
CA ILE A 186 -10.03 -23.29 3.71
C ILE A 186 -9.86 -22.60 2.34
N GLN A 187 -9.86 -23.35 1.25
CA GLN A 187 -9.71 -22.80 -0.08
C GLN A 187 -10.90 -21.91 -0.45
N ASP A 188 -12.13 -22.40 -0.26
CA ASP A 188 -13.34 -21.62 -0.51
C ASP A 188 -13.45 -20.44 0.46
N ARG A 189 -13.15 -20.66 1.75
CA ARG A 189 -13.15 -19.60 2.77
C ARG A 189 -12.19 -18.48 2.43
N LEU A 190 -11.04 -18.77 1.89
CA LEU A 190 -10.07 -17.79 1.40
C LEU A 190 -10.35 -17.33 -0.04
N ASN A 191 -11.64 -17.30 -0.41
CA ASN A 191 -12.14 -16.75 -1.66
C ASN A 191 -11.64 -17.52 -2.90
N GLY A 192 -11.65 -18.85 -2.84
CA GLY A 192 -11.20 -19.71 -3.91
C GLY A 192 -9.67 -19.68 -4.08
N CYS A 193 -8.92 -19.71 -2.97
CA CYS A 193 -7.46 -19.72 -3.08
C CYS A 193 -6.98 -21.03 -3.70
N ASP A 194 -5.92 -20.95 -4.47
CA ASP A 194 -5.14 -22.10 -4.94
C ASP A 194 -3.67 -21.97 -4.47
N PHE A 195 -2.84 -22.93 -4.82
CA PHE A 195 -1.45 -23.00 -4.34
C PHE A 195 -0.44 -22.64 -5.43
N ASP A 196 -0.83 -21.76 -6.36
CA ASP A 196 0.00 -21.26 -7.46
C ASP A 196 0.80 -19.97 -7.11
N SER A 197 1.10 -19.76 -5.85
CA SER A 197 1.73 -18.60 -5.21
C SER A 197 0.76 -17.66 -4.49
N ASP A 198 -0.46 -18.09 -4.26
CA ASP A 198 -1.39 -17.35 -3.39
C ASP A 198 -0.79 -17.14 -2.01
N SER A 199 -1.06 -15.99 -1.43
CA SER A 199 -0.57 -15.61 -0.11
C SER A 199 -1.65 -14.95 0.72
N GLY A 200 -1.50 -15.03 2.04
CA GLY A 200 -2.40 -14.40 2.99
C GLY A 200 -1.69 -13.53 4.00
N TYR A 201 -2.41 -12.52 4.44
CA TYR A 201 -2.04 -11.72 5.60
C TYR A 201 -2.37 -12.50 6.88
N ILE A 202 -1.35 -12.88 7.63
CA ILE A 202 -1.46 -13.68 8.86
C ILE A 202 -1.03 -12.83 10.06
N THR A 203 -1.83 -12.87 11.14
CA THR A 203 -1.53 -12.13 12.37
C THR A 203 -1.94 -12.91 13.62
N ASN A 204 -1.19 -12.72 14.70
CA ASN A 204 -1.48 -13.23 16.04
C ASN A 204 -2.02 -12.14 16.99
N GLN A 205 -2.44 -10.99 16.48
CA GLN A 205 -3.02 -9.93 17.30
C GLN A 205 -4.32 -10.43 17.96
N LYS A 206 -4.37 -10.43 19.29
CA LYS A 206 -5.38 -11.14 20.09
C LYS A 206 -6.82 -10.78 19.74
N ASP A 207 -7.13 -9.50 19.58
CA ASP A 207 -8.50 -9.05 19.29
C ASP A 207 -8.91 -9.41 17.86
N ILE A 208 -7.96 -9.34 16.89
CA ILE A 208 -8.19 -9.77 15.52
C ILE A 208 -8.40 -11.28 15.47
N VAL A 209 -7.61 -12.06 16.19
CA VAL A 209 -7.76 -13.51 16.29
C VAL A 209 -9.11 -13.88 16.92
N ALA A 210 -9.50 -13.22 18.00
CA ALA A 210 -10.81 -13.43 18.63
C ALA A 210 -11.96 -13.07 17.67
N CYS A 211 -11.81 -11.99 16.89
CA CYS A 211 -12.76 -11.63 15.83
C CYS A 211 -12.79 -12.70 14.73
N ALA A 212 -11.63 -13.20 14.28
CA ALA A 212 -11.54 -14.25 13.28
C ALA A 212 -12.25 -15.54 13.73
N ARG A 213 -12.09 -15.94 14.99
CA ARG A 213 -12.82 -17.07 15.56
C ARG A 213 -14.34 -16.87 15.48
N ARG A 214 -14.83 -15.68 15.86
CA ARG A 214 -16.27 -15.36 15.76
C ARG A 214 -16.74 -15.35 14.30
N CYS A 215 -15.92 -14.84 13.38
CA CYS A 215 -16.23 -14.90 11.95
C CYS A 215 -16.29 -16.34 11.44
N TYR A 216 -15.35 -17.17 11.83
CA TYR A 216 -15.29 -18.57 11.44
C TYR A 216 -16.53 -19.36 11.90
N LEU A 217 -16.96 -19.14 13.13
CA LEU A 217 -18.11 -19.86 13.71
C LEU A 217 -19.48 -19.34 13.24
N ASN A 218 -19.61 -18.05 12.95
CA ASN A 218 -20.93 -17.42 12.73
C ASN A 218 -21.21 -17.07 11.27
N PHE A 219 -20.20 -17.06 10.40
CA PHE A 219 -20.36 -16.73 8.99
C PHE A 219 -19.94 -17.93 8.13
N PRO A 220 -20.88 -18.57 7.41
CA PRO A 220 -20.58 -19.74 6.62
C PRO A 220 -19.65 -19.39 5.46
N THR A 221 -18.89 -20.39 5.03
CA THR A 221 -18.04 -20.28 3.84
C THR A 221 -18.90 -20.13 2.58
N ILE A 222 -18.48 -19.22 1.71
CA ILE A 222 -19.17 -18.97 0.45
C ILE A 222 -18.48 -19.81 -0.63
N VAL A 223 -19.24 -20.75 -1.21
CA VAL A 223 -18.77 -21.65 -2.26
C VAL A 223 -19.28 -21.19 -3.61
N ASN A 224 -18.39 -21.11 -4.60
CA ASN A 224 -18.76 -20.78 -5.97
C ASN A 224 -19.28 -22.01 -6.73
N ASN A 225 -20.58 -22.08 -6.93
CA ASN A 225 -21.26 -23.15 -7.66
C ASN A 225 -21.74 -22.72 -9.07
N ILE A 226 -21.28 -21.56 -9.57
CA ILE A 226 -21.66 -21.12 -10.92
C ILE A 226 -21.04 -22.06 -11.95
N PRO A 227 -21.86 -22.61 -12.88
CA PRO A 227 -21.36 -23.53 -13.88
C PRO A 227 -20.42 -22.83 -14.85
N LYS A 228 -19.46 -23.60 -15.35
CA LYS A 228 -18.58 -23.15 -16.44
C LYS A 228 -19.38 -22.97 -17.71
N ASP A 229 -19.08 -21.93 -18.48
CA ASP A 229 -19.61 -21.76 -19.82
C ASP A 229 -19.19 -22.94 -20.69
N LYS A 230 -20.17 -23.54 -21.37
CA LYS A 230 -19.98 -24.69 -22.26
C LYS A 230 -19.70 -24.29 -23.70
N ASN A 231 -19.71 -22.99 -24.01
CA ASN A 231 -19.45 -22.48 -25.34
C ASN A 231 -18.04 -22.84 -25.79
N LYS A 232 -17.94 -23.35 -27.03
CA LYS A 232 -16.67 -23.56 -27.69
C LYS A 232 -16.40 -22.37 -28.61
N TYR A 233 -15.18 -21.89 -28.58
CA TYR A 233 -14.73 -20.80 -29.42
C TYR A 233 -13.89 -21.36 -30.59
N ASP A 234 -14.21 -20.92 -31.82
CA ASP A 234 -13.38 -21.25 -32.98
C ASP A 234 -12.03 -20.56 -32.86
N ASN A 235 -11.00 -21.23 -33.35
CA ASN A 235 -9.63 -20.69 -33.36
C ASN A 235 -9.51 -19.65 -34.49
N ASN A 236 -9.95 -18.41 -34.24
CA ASN A 236 -9.86 -17.29 -35.17
C ASN A 236 -9.58 -15.96 -34.44
N LEU A 237 -9.09 -14.97 -35.20
CA LEU A 237 -8.69 -13.66 -34.66
C LEU A 237 -9.84 -12.91 -33.98
N LEU A 238 -11.07 -13.05 -34.46
CA LEU A 238 -12.23 -12.38 -33.86
C LEU A 238 -12.51 -12.93 -32.45
N ASN A 239 -12.43 -14.25 -32.30
CA ASN A 239 -12.64 -14.88 -30.99
C ASN A 239 -11.49 -14.55 -30.03
N TYR A 240 -10.25 -14.48 -30.48
CA TYR A 240 -9.13 -13.99 -29.65
C TYR A 240 -9.36 -12.56 -29.18
N ALA A 241 -9.75 -11.64 -30.08
CA ALA A 241 -10.07 -10.27 -29.71
C ALA A 241 -11.24 -10.18 -28.71
N ASN A 242 -12.25 -11.04 -28.84
CA ASN A 242 -13.33 -11.12 -27.87
C ASN A 242 -12.88 -11.64 -26.50
N VAL A 243 -11.97 -12.60 -26.47
CA VAL A 243 -11.37 -13.10 -25.21
C VAL A 243 -10.55 -11.99 -24.54
N ASP A 244 -9.68 -11.31 -25.29
CA ASP A 244 -8.88 -10.19 -24.77
C ASP A 244 -9.78 -9.07 -24.18
N ASN A 245 -10.86 -8.75 -24.88
CA ASN A 245 -11.83 -7.77 -24.38
C ASN A 245 -12.51 -8.23 -23.07
N LYS A 246 -12.90 -9.51 -22.98
CA LYS A 246 -13.43 -10.08 -21.73
C LYS A 246 -12.42 -10.05 -20.59
N LEU A 247 -11.15 -10.36 -20.87
CA LEU A 247 -10.06 -10.32 -19.88
C LEU A 247 -9.82 -8.90 -19.36
N SER A 248 -9.83 -7.90 -20.23
CA SER A 248 -9.66 -6.50 -19.82
C SER A 248 -10.79 -6.02 -18.89
N HIS A 249 -12.02 -6.47 -19.12
CA HIS A 249 -13.16 -6.17 -18.25
C HIS A 249 -13.15 -6.95 -16.93
N ALA A 250 -12.54 -8.14 -16.89
CA ALA A 250 -12.49 -8.96 -15.67
C ALA A 250 -11.75 -8.24 -14.53
N GLN A 251 -10.63 -7.57 -14.81
CA GLN A 251 -9.87 -6.82 -13.79
C GLN A 251 -10.72 -5.71 -13.15
N SER A 252 -11.50 -4.99 -13.96
CA SER A 252 -12.39 -3.95 -13.43
C SER A 252 -13.54 -4.55 -12.61
N ALA A 253 -14.03 -5.74 -12.96
CA ALA A 253 -15.08 -6.44 -12.24
C ALA A 253 -14.62 -6.93 -10.86
N ILE A 254 -13.36 -7.38 -10.70
CA ILE A 254 -12.78 -7.76 -9.40
C ILE A 254 -12.83 -6.57 -8.44
N GLY A 255 -12.34 -5.41 -8.89
CA GLY A 255 -12.35 -4.19 -8.08
C GLY A 255 -13.77 -3.70 -7.77
N ALA A 256 -14.66 -3.73 -8.76
CA ALA A 256 -16.05 -3.27 -8.61
C ALA A 256 -16.83 -4.16 -7.61
N SER A 257 -16.77 -5.50 -7.76
CA SER A 257 -17.45 -6.44 -6.87
C SER A 257 -16.92 -6.35 -5.43
N SER A 258 -15.60 -6.34 -5.25
CA SER A 258 -14.99 -6.25 -3.91
C SER A 258 -15.31 -4.92 -3.21
N ASN A 259 -15.29 -3.80 -3.92
CA ASN A 259 -15.65 -2.49 -3.36
C ASN A 259 -17.15 -2.42 -3.00
N LEU A 260 -18.00 -2.95 -3.86
CA LEU A 260 -19.44 -2.98 -3.61
C LEU A 260 -19.78 -3.90 -2.43
N ALA A 261 -19.05 -5.01 -2.24
CA ALA A 261 -19.16 -5.88 -1.08
C ALA A 261 -18.83 -5.13 0.24
N GLN A 262 -17.88 -4.20 0.22
CA GLN A 262 -17.58 -3.37 1.41
C GLN A 262 -18.75 -2.43 1.77
N PHE A 263 -19.48 -1.92 0.77
CA PHE A 263 -20.69 -1.11 1.03
C PHE A 263 -21.83 -2.00 1.55
N ALA A 264 -22.05 -3.14 0.93
CA ALA A 264 -23.06 -4.10 1.38
C ALA A 264 -22.80 -4.52 2.84
N GLN A 265 -21.57 -4.82 3.20
CA GLN A 265 -21.16 -5.13 4.58
C GLN A 265 -21.39 -3.94 5.53
N THR A 266 -21.07 -2.71 5.11
CA THR A 266 -21.36 -1.51 5.90
C THR A 266 -22.87 -1.34 6.11
N TYR A 267 -23.67 -1.54 5.08
CA TYR A 267 -25.13 -1.43 5.19
C TYR A 267 -25.74 -2.55 6.04
N MET A 268 -25.18 -3.76 5.99
CA MET A 268 -25.57 -4.85 6.89
C MET A 268 -25.43 -4.46 8.36
N TYR A 269 -24.33 -3.80 8.73
CA TYR A 269 -24.12 -3.29 10.09
C TYR A 269 -25.18 -2.27 10.53
N ASN A 270 -25.58 -1.37 9.61
CA ASN A 270 -26.41 -0.21 9.95
C ASN A 270 -27.90 -0.49 9.79
N PHE A 271 -28.31 -1.24 8.77
CA PHE A 271 -29.73 -1.43 8.44
C PHE A 271 -30.30 -2.76 8.88
N LYS A 272 -29.45 -3.73 9.33
CA LYS A 272 -29.84 -5.07 9.81
C LYS A 272 -30.84 -5.79 8.88
N ASN A 273 -30.67 -5.64 7.56
CA ASN A 273 -31.52 -6.21 6.55
C ASN A 273 -30.79 -7.37 5.85
N GLN A 274 -31.43 -8.56 5.83
CA GLN A 274 -30.90 -9.79 5.22
C GLN A 274 -30.42 -9.58 3.78
N LYS A 275 -31.12 -8.76 3.02
CA LYS A 275 -30.76 -8.41 1.64
C LYS A 275 -29.29 -8.02 1.45
N TYR A 276 -28.68 -7.32 2.42
CA TYR A 276 -27.28 -6.93 2.31
C TYR A 276 -26.31 -8.09 2.57
N ILE A 277 -26.73 -9.08 3.36
CA ILE A 277 -25.96 -10.32 3.53
C ILE A 277 -25.96 -11.09 2.21
N ASP A 278 -27.13 -11.20 1.56
CA ASP A 278 -27.26 -11.87 0.26
C ASP A 278 -26.37 -11.20 -0.79
N TYR A 279 -26.34 -9.87 -0.82
CA TYR A 279 -25.44 -9.14 -1.73
C TYR A 279 -23.96 -9.38 -1.43
N VAL A 280 -23.55 -9.45 -0.17
CA VAL A 280 -22.17 -9.80 0.19
C VAL A 280 -21.81 -11.17 -0.37
N CYS A 281 -22.71 -12.17 -0.23
CA CYS A 281 -22.48 -13.52 -0.74
C CYS A 281 -22.38 -13.53 -2.27
N ILE A 282 -23.33 -12.91 -2.96
CA ILE A 282 -23.34 -12.86 -4.43
C ILE A 282 -22.08 -12.13 -4.95
N LEU A 283 -21.74 -10.97 -4.38
CA LEU A 283 -20.55 -10.21 -4.79
C LEU A 283 -19.24 -10.96 -4.54
N SER A 284 -19.19 -11.79 -3.49
CA SER A 284 -18.02 -12.65 -3.25
C SER A 284 -17.87 -13.71 -4.33
N VAL A 285 -18.98 -14.35 -4.75
CA VAL A 285 -18.97 -15.30 -5.87
C VAL A 285 -18.60 -14.61 -7.18
N LEU A 286 -19.17 -13.44 -7.46
CA LEU A 286 -18.84 -12.67 -8.67
C LEU A 286 -17.35 -12.25 -8.70
N ALA A 287 -16.77 -11.94 -7.54
CA ALA A 287 -15.34 -11.65 -7.45
C ALA A 287 -14.49 -12.89 -7.77
N GLN A 288 -14.85 -14.08 -7.27
CA GLN A 288 -14.16 -15.33 -7.62
C GLN A 288 -14.30 -15.64 -9.12
N CYS A 289 -15.49 -15.51 -9.68
CA CYS A 289 -15.69 -15.68 -11.12
C CYS A 289 -14.84 -14.70 -11.94
N ALA A 290 -14.73 -13.45 -11.50
CA ALA A 290 -13.93 -12.44 -12.18
C ALA A 290 -12.41 -12.75 -12.13
N ILE A 291 -11.90 -13.26 -11.01
CA ILE A 291 -10.51 -13.70 -10.86
C ILE A 291 -10.23 -14.86 -11.82
N ASP A 292 -11.08 -15.86 -11.81
CA ASP A 292 -10.93 -17.06 -12.62
C ASP A 292 -11.24 -16.86 -14.12
N ASN A 293 -11.82 -15.73 -14.49
CA ASN A 293 -12.21 -15.45 -15.87
C ASN A 293 -11.01 -15.37 -16.83
N ALA A 294 -9.81 -15.22 -16.29
CA ALA A 294 -8.56 -15.35 -17.05
C ALA A 294 -8.25 -16.81 -17.45
N LYS A 295 -8.72 -17.79 -16.66
CA LYS A 295 -8.45 -19.22 -16.87
C LYS A 295 -9.63 -19.93 -17.52
N ARG A 296 -10.87 -19.43 -17.31
CA ARG A 296 -12.13 -20.05 -17.75
C ARG A 296 -13.27 -19.03 -17.72
N THR A 297 -14.30 -19.24 -18.55
CA THR A 297 -15.51 -18.44 -18.53
C THR A 297 -16.60 -19.13 -17.72
N PHE A 298 -17.47 -18.33 -17.10
CA PHE A 298 -18.63 -18.78 -16.34
C PHE A 298 -19.91 -18.37 -17.05
N ASP A 299 -20.99 -19.14 -16.82
CA ASP A 299 -22.31 -18.85 -17.36
C ASP A 299 -23.01 -17.78 -16.50
N VAL A 300 -22.44 -16.59 -16.49
CA VAL A 300 -22.97 -15.42 -15.77
C VAL A 300 -22.54 -14.12 -16.42
N ASP A 301 -23.46 -13.16 -16.50
CA ASP A 301 -23.13 -11.77 -16.87
C ASP A 301 -22.61 -11.03 -15.64
N LEU A 302 -21.28 -11.07 -15.42
CA LEU A 302 -20.62 -10.45 -14.27
C LEU A 302 -20.91 -8.94 -14.17
N VAL A 303 -20.84 -8.22 -15.29
CA VAL A 303 -21.02 -6.76 -15.30
C VAL A 303 -22.47 -6.40 -15.02
N GLY A 304 -23.41 -7.08 -15.67
CA GLY A 304 -24.85 -6.87 -15.47
C GLY A 304 -25.28 -7.14 -14.03
N GLU A 305 -24.80 -8.24 -13.42
CA GLU A 305 -25.11 -8.56 -12.03
C GLU A 305 -24.52 -7.57 -11.02
N ILE A 306 -23.27 -7.10 -11.23
CA ILE A 306 -22.67 -6.07 -10.37
C ILE A 306 -23.48 -4.76 -10.47
N GLU A 307 -23.84 -4.32 -11.67
CA GLU A 307 -24.64 -3.11 -11.85
C GLU A 307 -26.07 -3.26 -11.30
N ARG A 308 -26.69 -4.44 -11.42
CA ARG A 308 -27.98 -4.73 -10.80
C ARG A 308 -27.93 -4.55 -9.29
N ILE A 309 -26.94 -5.17 -8.63
CA ILE A 309 -26.77 -5.07 -7.17
C ILE A 309 -26.50 -3.62 -6.76
N LYS A 310 -25.67 -2.90 -7.49
CA LYS A 310 -25.36 -1.49 -7.24
C LYS A 310 -26.61 -0.62 -7.28
N ASN A 311 -27.47 -0.84 -8.27
CA ASN A 311 -28.75 -0.13 -8.39
C ASN A 311 -29.71 -0.49 -7.25
N ASP A 312 -29.82 -1.79 -6.93
CA ASP A 312 -30.64 -2.29 -5.83
C ASP A 312 -30.21 -1.79 -4.45
N MET A 313 -28.92 -1.57 -4.24
CA MET A 313 -28.34 -1.00 -3.03
C MET A 313 -28.69 0.48 -2.87
N ASN A 314 -29.10 1.15 -3.95
CA ASN A 314 -29.47 2.56 -3.99
C ASN A 314 -28.46 3.47 -3.27
N LEU A 315 -27.22 3.46 -3.78
CA LEU A 315 -26.12 4.21 -3.19
C LEU A 315 -26.40 5.72 -3.13
N ASP A 316 -27.23 6.24 -4.05
CA ASP A 316 -27.61 7.64 -4.07
C ASP A 316 -28.49 8.05 -2.88
N LYS A 317 -29.33 7.16 -2.39
CA LYS A 317 -30.20 7.35 -1.21
C LYS A 317 -29.47 7.00 0.08
N ASN A 318 -28.79 5.87 0.14
CA ASN A 318 -28.17 5.36 1.35
C ASN A 318 -26.84 6.07 1.65
N GLY A 319 -26.18 6.60 0.64
CA GLY A 319 -24.91 7.29 0.73
C GLY A 319 -23.70 6.38 0.93
N TYR A 320 -22.53 6.90 0.67
CA TYR A 320 -21.26 6.19 0.85
C TYR A 320 -20.74 6.35 2.28
N PRO A 321 -20.08 5.33 2.86
CA PRO A 321 -19.43 5.47 4.16
C PRO A 321 -18.28 6.48 4.12
N LEU A 322 -17.99 7.12 5.25
CA LEU A 322 -17.01 8.21 5.35
C LEU A 322 -15.62 7.83 4.86
N PHE A 323 -15.17 6.60 5.10
CA PHE A 323 -13.85 6.13 4.67
C PHE A 323 -13.69 6.15 3.15
N TRP A 324 -14.79 6.05 2.39
CA TRP A 324 -14.75 6.03 0.93
C TRP A 324 -14.21 7.33 0.34
N LYS A 325 -14.42 8.44 1.03
CA LYS A 325 -13.79 9.71 0.69
C LYS A 325 -12.26 9.56 0.63
N GLN A 326 -11.66 8.97 1.67
CA GLN A 326 -10.20 8.77 1.71
C GLN A 326 -9.71 7.81 0.62
N VAL A 327 -10.49 6.76 0.31
CA VAL A 327 -10.15 5.79 -0.74
C VAL A 327 -10.17 6.43 -2.13
N LYS A 328 -11.11 7.35 -2.40
CA LYS A 328 -11.27 8.00 -3.72
C LYS A 328 -10.49 9.29 -3.87
N ASP A 329 -10.33 10.11 -2.82
CA ASP A 329 -9.62 11.40 -2.91
C ASP A 329 -8.17 11.28 -3.39
N LYS A 330 -7.53 10.12 -3.20
CA LYS A 330 -6.19 9.87 -3.75
C LYS A 330 -6.17 9.78 -5.28
N LYS A 331 -7.32 9.48 -5.90
CA LYS A 331 -7.44 9.18 -7.34
C LYS A 331 -8.35 10.15 -8.10
N CYS A 332 -9.17 10.93 -7.39
CA CYS A 332 -10.04 11.91 -8.03
C CYS A 332 -9.30 13.22 -8.26
N LYS A 333 -9.04 13.55 -9.52
CA LYS A 333 -8.68 14.92 -9.91
C LYS A 333 -9.85 15.85 -9.62
N ILE A 334 -9.56 17.08 -9.20
CA ILE A 334 -10.55 18.14 -9.09
C ILE A 334 -11.32 18.22 -10.41
N GLY A 335 -12.64 17.96 -10.37
CA GLY A 335 -13.50 17.93 -11.56
C GLY A 335 -13.90 16.56 -12.09
N ASP A 336 -13.43 15.45 -11.49
CA ASP A 336 -13.92 14.12 -11.87
C ASP A 336 -15.38 13.93 -11.43
N LYS A 337 -16.28 13.82 -12.42
CA LYS A 337 -17.73 13.66 -12.19
C LYS A 337 -18.12 12.27 -11.64
N ARG A 338 -17.18 11.32 -11.53
CA ARG A 338 -17.46 9.94 -11.11
C ARG A 338 -17.74 9.78 -9.62
N PHE A 339 -17.40 10.78 -8.80
CA PHE A 339 -17.65 10.75 -7.37
C PHE A 339 -18.21 12.07 -6.86
N ASP A 340 -19.39 12.01 -6.25
CA ASP A 340 -20.03 13.13 -5.59
C ASP A 340 -19.80 13.10 -4.08
N VAL A 341 -18.98 14.01 -3.58
CA VAL A 341 -18.67 14.15 -2.14
C VAL A 341 -19.93 14.42 -1.30
N GLN A 342 -20.98 14.96 -1.90
CA GLN A 342 -22.25 15.23 -1.20
C GLN A 342 -23.00 13.94 -0.83
N LYS A 343 -22.67 12.80 -1.47
CA LYS A 343 -23.27 11.51 -1.18
C LYS A 343 -22.65 10.78 0.03
N ILE A 344 -21.66 11.35 0.69
CA ILE A 344 -21.09 10.75 1.91
C ILE A 344 -22.13 10.82 3.05
N ASN A 345 -22.48 9.64 3.56
CA ASN A 345 -23.31 9.49 4.74
C ASN A 345 -22.44 9.24 5.99
N LYS A 346 -22.32 10.29 6.83
CA LYS A 346 -21.52 10.26 8.05
C LYS A 346 -22.12 9.45 9.18
N GLU A 347 -23.41 9.10 9.09
CA GLU A 347 -24.13 8.32 10.10
C GLU A 347 -23.84 6.82 9.98
N LEU A 348 -23.36 6.36 8.82
CA LEU A 348 -22.98 4.97 8.62
C LEU A 348 -21.77 4.61 9.51
N LYS A 349 -21.96 3.59 10.34
CA LYS A 349 -20.92 3.07 11.22
C LYS A 349 -20.25 1.84 10.60
N CYS A 350 -18.93 1.83 10.60
CA CYS A 350 -18.12 0.68 10.21
C CYS A 350 -16.70 0.82 10.79
N PRO A 351 -15.91 -0.27 10.86
CA PRO A 351 -14.56 -0.23 11.41
C PRO A 351 -13.65 0.79 10.70
N MET A 352 -13.77 0.93 9.38
CA MET A 352 -12.99 1.90 8.62
C MET A 352 -13.33 3.36 8.96
N ASN A 353 -14.60 3.67 9.25
CA ASN A 353 -14.98 5.03 9.67
C ASN A 353 -14.35 5.40 11.02
N TYR A 354 -14.10 4.42 11.90
CA TYR A 354 -13.37 4.67 13.15
C TYR A 354 -11.98 5.27 12.90
N LEU A 355 -11.25 4.80 11.89
CA LEU A 355 -9.93 5.36 11.51
C LEU A 355 -10.03 6.81 11.04
N MET A 356 -11.11 7.15 10.34
CA MET A 356 -11.35 8.50 9.82
C MET A 356 -11.65 9.52 10.92
N GLU A 357 -12.28 9.07 11.99
CA GLU A 357 -12.69 9.91 13.12
C GLU A 357 -11.54 10.16 14.12
N LEU A 358 -10.46 9.37 14.05
CA LEU A 358 -9.30 9.55 14.92
C LEU A 358 -8.62 10.90 14.67
N LYS A 359 -8.46 11.64 15.77
CA LYS A 359 -7.74 12.92 15.76
C LYS A 359 -6.29 12.69 16.16
N PHE A 360 -5.39 13.25 15.37
CA PHE A 360 -3.96 13.31 15.67
C PHE A 360 -3.57 14.75 15.93
N GLU A 361 -2.79 14.98 16.99
CA GLU A 361 -2.23 16.30 17.26
C GLU A 361 -1.31 16.72 16.12
N ASN A 362 -1.32 18.01 15.81
CA ASN A 362 -0.40 18.56 14.82
C ASN A 362 1.04 18.39 15.30
N PHE A 363 1.95 18.11 14.37
CA PHE A 363 3.37 18.11 14.66
C PHE A 363 3.82 19.48 15.18
N ARG A 364 4.30 19.52 16.41
CA ARG A 364 4.90 20.70 17.04
C ARG A 364 6.29 20.31 17.52
N SER A 365 7.29 21.09 17.18
CA SER A 365 8.63 20.93 17.76
C SER A 365 8.77 21.83 18.98
N SER A 366 9.40 21.30 20.03
CA SER A 366 9.76 22.07 21.23
C SER A 366 10.94 23.01 21.01
N GLU A 367 11.78 22.74 20.01
CA GLU A 367 12.95 23.52 19.69
C GLU A 367 12.66 24.63 18.69
N SER A 368 13.47 25.70 18.72
CA SER A 368 13.40 26.79 17.74
C SER A 368 13.72 26.28 16.33
N THR A 369 12.96 26.75 15.33
CA THR A 369 13.26 26.50 13.92
C THR A 369 14.39 27.42 13.47
N LEU A 370 15.36 26.86 12.77
CA LEU A 370 16.50 27.62 12.22
C LEU A 370 16.34 27.80 10.71
N PRO A 371 16.56 29.04 10.19
CA PRO A 371 16.60 29.28 8.76
C PRO A 371 17.67 28.44 8.08
N MET A 372 17.46 28.09 6.81
CA MET A 372 18.38 27.26 6.05
C MET A 372 19.81 27.89 5.89
N GLU A 373 19.89 29.21 5.95
CA GLU A 373 21.16 29.97 5.85
C GLU A 373 22.22 29.56 6.89
N TYR A 374 21.78 29.08 8.06
CA TYR A 374 22.68 28.61 9.11
C TYR A 374 23.43 27.32 8.76
N PHE A 375 22.94 26.57 7.79
CA PHE A 375 23.47 25.25 7.44
C PHE A 375 24.36 25.25 6.22
N PHE A 376 24.46 26.38 5.45
CA PHE A 376 25.15 26.41 4.19
C PHE A 376 26.54 27.03 4.31
N ASN A 377 27.55 26.32 3.75
CA ASN A 377 28.80 26.90 3.33
C ASN A 377 28.66 27.34 1.86
N LYS A 378 28.86 28.62 1.57
CA LYS A 378 28.79 29.13 0.19
C LYS A 378 30.13 28.87 -0.52
N PHE A 379 30.03 28.34 -1.73
CA PHE A 379 31.13 28.10 -2.63
C PHE A 379 30.94 28.92 -3.90
N GLU A 380 32.03 29.53 -4.39
CA GLU A 380 31.98 30.35 -5.60
C GLU A 380 31.76 29.49 -6.83
N LEU A 381 30.86 29.95 -7.72
CA LEU A 381 30.65 29.36 -9.03
C LEU A 381 31.77 29.80 -9.97
N LYS A 382 32.71 28.92 -10.26
CA LYS A 382 33.88 29.20 -11.14
C LYS A 382 33.56 29.05 -12.61
N GLU A 383 32.40 28.54 -12.96
CA GLU A 383 32.02 28.15 -14.32
C GLU A 383 30.92 29.04 -14.93
N ASP A 384 30.71 28.89 -16.24
CA ASP A 384 29.74 29.69 -17.00
C ASP A 384 28.30 29.45 -16.45
N ARG A 385 27.65 30.56 -16.08
CA ARG A 385 26.25 30.57 -15.63
C ARG A 385 25.28 29.95 -16.64
N ARG A 386 25.63 29.92 -17.93
CA ARG A 386 24.78 29.26 -18.95
C ARG A 386 24.72 27.76 -18.72
N LYS A 387 25.83 27.10 -18.41
CA LYS A 387 25.85 25.66 -18.08
C LYS A 387 25.04 25.37 -16.82
N SER A 388 25.17 26.20 -15.80
CA SER A 388 24.40 26.04 -14.56
C SER A 388 22.89 26.18 -14.78
N ARG A 389 22.47 27.10 -15.65
CA ARG A 389 21.07 27.23 -16.08
C ARG A 389 20.60 26.02 -16.87
N ARG A 390 21.45 25.46 -17.74
CA ARG A 390 21.10 24.24 -18.48
C ARG A 390 20.85 23.05 -17.56
N VAL A 391 21.62 22.89 -16.49
CA VAL A 391 21.37 21.88 -15.46
C VAL A 391 20.04 22.13 -14.73
N GLU A 392 19.75 23.38 -14.38
CA GLU A 392 18.44 23.76 -13.79
C GLU A 392 17.28 23.36 -14.71
N GLU A 393 17.39 23.65 -16.02
CA GLU A 393 16.39 23.28 -17.03
C GLU A 393 16.19 21.77 -17.16
N LEU A 394 17.28 20.98 -17.15
CA LEU A 394 17.19 19.50 -17.17
C LEU A 394 16.43 18.95 -15.99
N ILE A 395 16.73 19.45 -14.78
CA ILE A 395 16.02 19.05 -13.56
C ILE A 395 14.53 19.46 -13.62
N GLU A 396 14.24 20.65 -14.12
CA GLU A 396 12.86 21.14 -14.31
C GLU A 396 12.08 20.27 -15.28
N GLN A 397 12.68 19.95 -16.43
CA GLN A 397 12.05 19.10 -17.45
C GLN A 397 11.73 17.71 -16.88
N TYR A 398 12.71 17.08 -16.23
CA TYR A 398 12.47 15.79 -15.56
C TYR A 398 11.35 15.86 -14.51
N SER A 399 11.29 16.93 -13.73
CA SER A 399 10.23 17.14 -12.75
C SER A 399 8.84 17.25 -13.39
N LEU A 400 8.74 17.87 -14.56
CA LEU A 400 7.51 17.98 -15.33
C LEU A 400 7.10 16.63 -15.93
N ASP A 401 8.05 15.91 -16.51
CA ASP A 401 7.80 14.60 -17.11
C ASP A 401 7.38 13.59 -16.05
N LEU A 402 8.05 13.58 -14.89
CA LEU A 402 7.64 12.76 -13.75
C LEU A 402 6.21 13.08 -13.30
N TYR A 403 5.86 14.36 -13.19
CA TYR A 403 4.51 14.77 -12.80
C TYR A 403 3.47 14.36 -13.83
N ASN A 404 3.75 14.53 -15.13
CA ASN A 404 2.82 14.20 -16.20
C ASN A 404 2.60 12.68 -16.30
N ASN A 405 3.65 11.87 -16.15
CA ASN A 405 3.56 10.42 -16.16
C ASN A 405 2.74 9.91 -14.96
N ILE A 406 3.03 10.37 -13.74
CA ILE A 406 2.26 10.04 -12.55
C ILE A 406 0.77 10.39 -12.74
N VAL A 407 0.49 11.55 -13.33
CA VAL A 407 -0.89 12.03 -13.54
C VAL A 407 -1.61 11.30 -14.66
N SER A 408 -0.91 10.87 -15.73
CA SER A 408 -1.50 10.13 -16.84
C SER A 408 -1.78 8.66 -16.49
N GLU A 409 -0.87 8.01 -15.77
CA GLU A 409 -1.01 6.61 -15.34
C GLU A 409 -2.08 6.42 -14.27
N ASP A 410 -2.22 7.34 -13.30
CA ASP A 410 -3.32 7.32 -12.32
C ASP A 410 -4.72 7.41 -12.97
N ALA A 411 -4.81 7.82 -14.23
CA ALA A 411 -6.07 7.90 -14.97
C ALA A 411 -6.42 6.58 -15.68
N GLU A 412 -5.45 5.76 -16.05
CA GLU A 412 -5.63 4.53 -16.83
C GLU A 412 -5.65 3.25 -15.98
N TYR A 413 -4.85 3.18 -14.93
CA TYR A 413 -4.72 1.98 -14.09
C TYR A 413 -5.30 2.24 -12.70
N GLY A 414 -6.55 1.79 -12.51
CA GLY A 414 -7.18 1.74 -11.18
C GLY A 414 -6.34 0.94 -10.18
N ASP A 415 -6.44 1.26 -8.92
CA ASP A 415 -6.02 0.58 -7.67
C ASP A 415 -4.65 -0.14 -7.55
N PHE A 416 -3.92 -0.42 -8.63
CA PHE A 416 -2.60 -1.02 -8.60
C PHE A 416 -1.54 0.08 -8.63
N GLY A 417 -0.66 0.09 -7.62
CA GLY A 417 0.55 0.92 -7.62
C GLY A 417 1.39 0.66 -8.88
N TYR A 418 2.41 1.49 -9.12
CA TYR A 418 3.33 1.33 -10.24
C TYR A 418 3.69 -0.15 -10.44
N SER A 419 3.59 -0.62 -11.67
CA SER A 419 4.13 -1.93 -12.03
C SER A 419 5.66 -1.92 -11.86
N ASN A 420 6.28 -3.08 -11.73
CA ASN A 420 7.75 -3.16 -11.69
C ASN A 420 8.38 -2.58 -12.96
N SER A 421 7.69 -2.64 -14.11
CA SER A 421 8.12 -2.03 -15.36
C SER A 421 8.14 -0.51 -15.29
N ASP A 422 7.14 0.11 -14.65
CA ASP A 422 7.06 1.56 -14.50
C ASP A 422 8.13 2.09 -13.56
N TYR A 423 8.41 1.37 -12.47
CA TYR A 423 9.53 1.66 -11.58
C TYR A 423 10.88 1.59 -12.30
N ASN A 424 11.12 0.57 -13.11
CA ASN A 424 12.35 0.42 -13.87
C ASN A 424 12.50 1.54 -14.90
N MET A 425 11.42 1.94 -15.57
CA MET A 425 11.44 3.05 -16.53
C MET A 425 11.75 4.38 -15.85
N LEU A 426 11.14 4.66 -14.68
CA LEU A 426 11.42 5.87 -13.91
C LEU A 426 12.87 5.91 -13.40
N GLU A 427 13.43 4.76 -13.01
CA GLU A 427 14.83 4.64 -12.60
C GLU A 427 15.78 4.90 -13.76
N CYS A 428 15.57 4.28 -14.93
CA CYS A 428 16.35 4.55 -16.14
C CYS A 428 16.29 6.02 -16.57
N ASN A 429 15.12 6.65 -16.49
CA ASN A 429 14.98 8.07 -16.82
C ASN A 429 15.73 8.97 -15.83
N PHE A 430 15.79 8.60 -14.55
CA PHE A 430 16.57 9.32 -13.55
C PHE A 430 18.09 9.15 -13.75
N GLU A 431 18.53 7.94 -14.08
CA GLU A 431 19.93 7.67 -14.42
C GLU A 431 20.37 8.46 -15.65
N SER A 432 19.52 8.52 -16.69
CA SER A 432 19.73 9.33 -17.87
C SER A 432 19.88 10.81 -17.53
N LEU A 433 19.04 11.36 -16.64
CA LEU A 433 19.16 12.72 -16.16
C LEU A 433 20.54 12.99 -15.51
N ILE A 434 21.00 12.06 -14.67
CA ILE A 434 22.30 12.20 -14.00
C ILE A 434 23.45 12.21 -15.03
N GLU A 435 23.40 11.35 -16.03
CA GLU A 435 24.42 11.30 -17.12
C GLU A 435 24.38 12.57 -17.98
N ASP A 436 23.19 13.07 -18.32
CA ASP A 436 23.02 14.33 -19.06
C ASP A 436 23.64 15.52 -18.30
N ILE A 437 23.41 15.59 -16.99
CA ILE A 437 24.00 16.64 -16.15
C ILE A 437 25.53 16.51 -16.12
N LYS A 438 26.07 15.31 -15.98
CA LYS A 438 27.53 15.07 -16.06
C LYS A 438 28.10 15.44 -17.42
N GLY A 439 27.36 15.22 -18.51
CA GLY A 439 27.74 15.60 -19.87
C GLY A 439 27.81 17.11 -20.07
N VAL A 440 26.91 17.87 -19.46
CA VAL A 440 26.95 19.34 -19.49
C VAL A 440 28.16 19.91 -18.71
N TYR A 441 28.56 19.21 -17.64
CA TYR A 441 29.60 19.65 -16.72
C TYR A 441 30.86 18.78 -16.86
N ILE A 442 31.77 19.16 -17.73
CA ILE A 442 33.01 18.42 -18.00
C ILE A 442 34.00 18.47 -16.81
N SER A 443 33.95 19.53 -16.01
CA SER A 443 34.75 19.66 -14.78
C SER A 443 34.14 18.79 -13.67
N LYS A 444 34.96 17.96 -13.02
CA LYS A 444 34.53 17.11 -11.92
C LYS A 444 34.28 17.86 -10.60
N ASP A 445 34.53 19.18 -10.56
CA ASP A 445 34.26 20.01 -9.38
C ASP A 445 32.84 20.59 -9.43
N TYR A 446 31.88 19.82 -8.95
CA TYR A 446 30.46 20.21 -8.91
C TYR A 446 30.09 21.10 -7.73
N ILE A 447 31.01 21.40 -6.79
CA ILE A 447 30.66 22.07 -5.53
C ILE A 447 30.10 23.47 -5.74
N GLY A 448 30.71 24.23 -6.66
CA GLY A 448 30.25 25.58 -7.02
C GLY A 448 28.88 25.59 -7.67
N LEU A 449 28.63 24.64 -8.59
CA LEU A 449 27.32 24.43 -9.22
C LEU A 449 26.25 24.07 -8.18
N MET A 450 26.55 23.10 -7.32
CA MET A 450 25.62 22.67 -6.27
C MET A 450 25.29 23.81 -5.31
N SER A 451 26.30 24.55 -4.86
CA SER A 451 26.12 25.72 -4.00
C SER A 451 25.25 26.78 -4.65
N TRP A 452 25.43 27.04 -5.95
CA TRP A 452 24.61 27.99 -6.70
C TRP A 452 23.16 27.54 -6.85
N LEU A 453 22.92 26.28 -7.17
CA LEU A 453 21.56 25.72 -7.26
C LEU A 453 20.82 25.73 -5.91
N ILE A 454 21.51 25.37 -4.83
CA ILE A 454 20.99 25.41 -3.47
C ILE A 454 20.65 26.84 -3.04
N ASP A 455 21.56 27.80 -3.30
CA ASP A 455 21.31 29.21 -2.98
C ASP A 455 20.04 29.73 -3.68
N ARG A 456 19.87 29.44 -4.96
CA ARG A 456 18.66 29.78 -5.70
C ARG A 456 17.39 29.11 -5.16
N ALA A 457 17.44 27.82 -4.87
CA ALA A 457 16.27 27.05 -4.43
C ALA A 457 15.83 27.38 -2.99
N PHE A 458 16.75 27.68 -2.10
CA PHE A 458 16.46 27.87 -0.69
C PHE A 458 16.53 29.32 -0.22
N LEU A 459 17.55 30.10 -0.63
CA LEU A 459 17.81 31.44 -0.10
C LEU A 459 17.15 32.54 -0.93
N ILE A 460 17.24 32.47 -2.25
CA ILE A 460 16.61 33.50 -3.11
C ILE A 460 15.08 33.42 -3.01
N THR A 461 14.50 32.22 -2.86
CA THR A 461 13.07 32.06 -2.68
C THR A 461 12.52 32.69 -1.40
N CYS A 462 13.31 32.80 -0.32
CA CYS A 462 12.88 33.50 0.89
C CYS A 462 12.70 35.01 0.65
N GLY A 463 13.54 35.63 -0.20
CA GLY A 463 13.38 37.02 -0.64
C GLY A 463 12.19 37.25 -1.56
N LEU A 464 11.88 36.27 -2.42
CA LEU A 464 10.79 36.34 -3.41
C LEU A 464 9.39 36.10 -2.81
N LYS A 465 9.25 35.40 -1.68
CA LYS A 465 7.97 35.26 -0.96
C LYS A 465 7.34 36.59 -0.56
N ARG A 466 8.12 37.66 -0.55
CA ARG A 466 7.64 39.04 -0.33
C ARG A 466 7.02 39.68 -1.57
N ASN A 467 7.26 39.12 -2.77
CA ASN A 467 6.73 39.63 -4.03
C ASN A 467 5.70 38.65 -4.60
N LYS A 468 4.40 38.93 -4.42
CA LYS A 468 3.27 38.06 -4.75
C LYS A 468 3.10 37.71 -6.24
N ASN A 469 3.88 38.32 -7.15
CA ASN A 469 3.70 38.23 -8.61
C ASN A 469 4.79 37.41 -9.35
N LEU A 470 5.72 36.76 -8.66
CA LEU A 470 6.72 35.92 -9.34
C LEU A 470 6.25 34.46 -9.40
N VAL A 471 6.15 33.94 -10.60
CA VAL A 471 5.96 32.51 -10.86
C VAL A 471 7.25 31.80 -10.44
N LEU A 472 7.18 31.02 -9.37
CA LEU A 472 8.30 30.19 -8.92
C LEU A 472 8.53 29.08 -9.94
N SER A 473 9.78 28.85 -10.35
CA SER A 473 10.14 27.72 -11.19
C SER A 473 9.79 26.38 -10.48
N ASN A 474 9.57 25.32 -11.25
CA ASN A 474 9.22 24.01 -10.69
C ASN A 474 10.34 23.42 -9.81
N VAL A 475 11.60 23.74 -10.07
CA VAL A 475 12.74 23.36 -9.19
C VAL A 475 12.56 23.93 -7.79
N ASN A 476 12.06 25.16 -7.68
CA ASN A 476 11.80 25.79 -6.39
C ASN A 476 10.61 25.14 -5.65
N LYS A 477 9.73 24.44 -6.37
CA LYS A 477 8.61 23.67 -5.79
C LYS A 477 9.06 22.28 -5.35
N ASN A 478 10.06 21.70 -6.02
CA ASN A 478 10.52 20.33 -5.76
C ASN A 478 11.96 20.29 -5.23
N LYS A 479 12.17 20.91 -4.06
CA LYS A 479 13.47 20.93 -3.37
C LYS A 479 13.98 19.52 -3.03
N SER A 480 13.10 18.57 -2.81
CA SER A 480 13.45 17.19 -2.52
C SER A 480 14.10 16.50 -3.71
N LEU A 481 13.55 16.69 -4.92
CA LEU A 481 14.15 16.19 -6.15
C LEU A 481 15.50 16.83 -6.42
N LEU A 482 15.61 18.16 -6.25
CA LEU A 482 16.88 18.86 -6.41
C LEU A 482 17.97 18.26 -5.50
N LEU A 483 17.69 18.13 -4.20
CA LEU A 483 18.68 17.57 -3.26
C LEU A 483 19.03 16.12 -3.60
N LYS A 484 18.07 15.32 -4.05
CA LYS A 484 18.32 13.96 -4.50
C LYS A 484 19.25 13.92 -5.71
N VAL A 485 18.96 14.69 -6.74
CA VAL A 485 19.80 14.80 -7.94
C VAL A 485 21.24 15.23 -7.56
N LEU A 486 21.37 16.26 -6.72
CA LEU A 486 22.69 16.74 -6.29
C LEU A 486 23.44 15.70 -5.46
N TYR A 487 22.75 14.94 -4.61
CA TYR A 487 23.34 13.86 -3.83
C TYR A 487 23.89 12.74 -4.73
N ASP A 488 23.13 12.34 -5.74
CA ASP A 488 23.52 11.26 -6.66
C ASP A 488 24.62 11.71 -7.65
N ILE A 489 24.70 13.01 -7.96
CA ILE A 489 25.84 13.56 -8.72
C ILE A 489 27.13 13.47 -7.89
N ASN A 490 27.13 14.00 -6.68
CA ASN A 490 28.29 13.98 -5.77
C ASN A 490 27.87 14.22 -4.31
N SER A 491 27.63 13.14 -3.57
CA SER A 491 27.20 13.18 -2.17
C SER A 491 28.21 13.90 -1.27
N LYS A 492 29.55 13.72 -1.50
CA LYS A 492 30.59 14.35 -0.68
C LYS A 492 30.55 15.87 -0.78
N ASN A 493 30.37 16.41 -1.99
CA ASN A 493 30.28 17.85 -2.21
C ASN A 493 28.98 18.41 -1.60
N LEU A 494 27.86 17.71 -1.75
CA LEU A 494 26.60 18.13 -1.12
C LEU A 494 26.74 18.21 0.41
N LEU A 495 27.25 17.14 1.04
CA LEU A 495 27.48 17.13 2.49
C LEU A 495 28.44 18.20 2.96
N LYS A 496 29.49 18.52 2.17
CA LYS A 496 30.40 19.62 2.47
C LYS A 496 29.70 20.99 2.44
N ILE A 497 28.75 21.19 1.55
CA ILE A 497 27.95 22.43 1.53
C ILE A 497 27.13 22.55 2.82
N PHE A 498 26.57 21.46 3.31
CA PHE A 498 25.72 21.42 4.52
C PHE A 498 26.50 21.22 5.83
N SER A 499 27.84 21.28 5.83
CA SER A 499 28.67 21.04 7.02
C SER A 499 28.91 22.28 7.88
N LYS A 500 28.20 23.38 7.68
CA LYS A 500 28.38 24.62 8.47
C LYS A 500 28.00 24.34 9.94
N ASN A 501 28.93 24.62 10.85
CA ASN A 501 28.73 24.43 12.28
C ASN A 501 28.08 25.68 12.89
N ILE A 502 26.88 25.54 13.45
CA ILE A 502 26.05 26.62 13.97
C ILE A 502 26.67 27.30 15.20
N TYR A 503 27.56 26.61 15.92
CA TYR A 503 28.14 27.05 17.19
C TYR A 503 29.57 27.63 17.06
N LYS A 504 30.06 27.86 15.84
CA LYS A 504 31.41 28.34 15.59
C LYS A 504 31.48 29.79 15.04
N GLU A 505 30.45 30.59 15.24
CA GLU A 505 30.51 32.04 15.02
C GLU A 505 30.41 32.80 16.35
#